data_6c5aa62523f58bc17da92351fa2698d1
#
_entry.id   6c5aa62523f58bc17da92351fa2698d1
#
_cell.length_a   1.000
_cell.length_b   1.000
_cell.length_c   1.000
_cell.angle_alpha   90.00
_cell.angle_beta   90.00
_cell.angle_gamma   90.00
#
_symmetry.space_group_name_H-M   'P 1'
#
loop_
_entity.id
_entity.type
_entity.pdbx_description
1 polymer ?
#
loop_
_entity_poly.entity_id
_entity_poly.type
_entity_poly.pdbx_seq_one_letter_code
_entity_poly.pdbx_strand_id
1 'polypeptide(L)'
;MSGTRRPKVLLVESMYHPAGEALLREQAEVHIVSNASDAELMAAIADADAAIVRYPAKLRANVLRAARHLRIASTSGRGTDSIDIGEATEQGIAVVNNP
;
A
#
# COMPACT_ATOMS: atom_id res chain seq x y z
N MET A 1 -16.57 -20.82 1.50
CA MET A 1 -16.22 -20.14 1.52
C MET A 1 -16.23 -19.41 0.95
N SER A 2 -16.73 -19.61 0.73
CA SER A 2 -16.46 -18.98 0.11
C SER A 2 -15.98 -18.10 0.36
N GLY A 3 -16.09 -18.19 0.58
CA GLY A 3 -15.77 -16.95 0.94
C GLY A 3 -14.48 -16.39 0.56
N THR A 4 -14.23 -16.41 -0.61
CA THR A 4 -13.04 -15.77 -1.11
C THR A 4 -13.29 -14.29 -1.21
N ARG A 5 -12.79 -13.60 -0.24
CA ARG A 5 -12.76 -12.16 -0.27
C ARG A 5 -11.65 -11.72 -1.22
N ARG A 6 -11.93 -10.74 -2.06
CA ARG A 6 -10.91 -10.17 -2.91
C ARG A 6 -9.89 -9.44 -2.03
N PRO A 7 -8.59 -9.51 -2.35
CA PRO A 7 -7.61 -8.76 -1.59
C PRO A 7 -7.86 -7.25 -1.73
N LYS A 8 -7.57 -6.52 -0.69
CA LYS A 8 -7.74 -5.07 -0.68
C LYS A 8 -6.38 -4.41 -0.87
N VAL A 9 -6.27 -3.59 -1.89
CA VAL A 9 -5.02 -2.89 -2.23
C VAL A 9 -5.22 -1.40 -2.04
N LEU A 10 -4.35 -0.80 -1.25
CA LEU A 10 -4.32 0.64 -1.06
C LEU A 10 -3.29 1.23 -2.03
N LEU A 11 -3.75 2.15 -2.88
CA LEU A 11 -2.86 2.93 -3.73
C LEU A 11 -2.70 4.30 -3.11
N VAL A 12 -1.47 4.61 -2.67
CA VAL A 12 -1.17 5.94 -2.15
C VAL A 12 -0.62 6.75 -3.32
N GLU A 13 -1.43 7.64 -3.81
CA GLU A 13 -1.32 8.32 -5.10
C GLU A 13 -1.64 7.37 -6.25
N SER A 14 -2.13 7.91 -7.34
CA SER A 14 -2.53 7.07 -8.48
C SER A 14 -1.33 6.46 -9.19
N MET A 15 -1.54 5.35 -9.85
CA MET A 15 -0.50 4.73 -10.67
C MET A 15 -0.22 5.59 -11.90
N TYR A 16 1.01 5.47 -12.44
CA TYR A 16 1.40 6.24 -13.62
C TYR A 16 0.58 5.86 -14.86
N HIS A 17 0.20 4.58 -14.96
CA HIS A 17 -0.52 4.09 -16.12
C HIS A 17 -1.92 3.61 -15.75
N PRO A 18 -2.96 4.21 -16.35
CA PRO A 18 -4.34 3.76 -16.08
C PRO A 18 -4.58 2.29 -16.40
N ALA A 19 -3.87 1.74 -17.38
CA ALA A 19 -4.00 0.33 -17.73
C ALA A 19 -3.59 -0.58 -16.57
N GLY A 20 -2.53 -0.22 -15.83
CA GLY A 20 -2.09 -0.99 -14.67
C GLY A 20 -3.12 -0.96 -13.57
N GLU A 21 -3.71 0.19 -13.34
CA GLU A 21 -4.74 0.33 -12.32
C GLU A 21 -5.98 -0.49 -12.69
N ALA A 22 -6.39 -0.44 -13.96
CA ALA A 22 -7.55 -1.21 -14.43
C ALA A 22 -7.32 -2.71 -14.26
N LEU A 23 -6.11 -3.18 -14.59
CA LEU A 23 -5.77 -4.59 -14.42
C LEU A 23 -5.82 -4.99 -12.94
N LEU A 24 -5.31 -4.14 -12.07
CA LEU A 24 -5.33 -4.39 -10.64
C LEU A 24 -6.76 -4.50 -10.12
N ARG A 25 -7.66 -3.64 -10.61
CA ARG A 25 -9.06 -3.66 -10.20
C ARG A 25 -9.78 -4.93 -10.60
N GLU A 26 -9.31 -5.61 -11.62
CA GLU A 26 -9.89 -6.90 -12.02
C GLU A 26 -9.58 -7.99 -10.99
N GLN A 27 -8.48 -7.86 -10.26
CA GLN A 27 -8.00 -8.89 -9.34
C GLN A 27 -8.21 -8.53 -7.88
N ALA A 28 -8.43 -7.26 -7.57
CA ALA A 28 -8.44 -6.78 -6.20
C ALA A 28 -9.41 -5.63 -6.03
N GLU A 29 -9.79 -5.40 -4.78
CA GLU A 29 -10.52 -4.20 -4.40
C GLU A 29 -9.48 -3.09 -4.21
N VAL A 30 -9.59 -2.02 -4.99
CA VAL A 30 -8.59 -0.96 -5.01
C VAL A 30 -9.16 0.31 -4.37
N HIS A 31 -8.42 0.85 -3.43
CA HIS A 31 -8.76 2.12 -2.78
C HIS A 31 -7.60 3.09 -3.02
N ILE A 32 -7.89 4.24 -3.61
CA ILE A 32 -6.89 5.23 -3.94
C ILE A 32 -7.04 6.42 -3.01
N VAL A 33 -5.92 6.87 -2.42
CA VAL A 33 -5.88 8.10 -1.64
C VAL A 33 -4.80 9.01 -2.20
N SER A 34 -5.06 10.32 -2.17
CA SER A 34 -4.11 11.32 -2.68
C SER A 34 -3.99 12.44 -1.66
N ASN A 35 -2.78 12.95 -1.48
CA ASN A 35 -2.49 14.02 -0.53
C ASN A 35 -3.02 13.70 0.88
N ALA A 36 -2.99 12.44 1.24
CA ALA A 36 -3.54 11.99 2.51
C ALA A 36 -2.60 12.31 3.67
N SER A 37 -3.18 12.74 4.78
CA SER A 37 -2.43 12.88 6.02
C SER A 37 -2.11 11.50 6.58
N ASP A 38 -1.19 11.45 7.55
CA ASP A 38 -0.89 10.17 8.21
C ASP A 38 -2.15 9.57 8.84
N ALA A 39 -3.02 10.40 9.43
CA ALA A 39 -4.25 9.91 10.03
C ALA A 39 -5.16 9.26 8.97
N GLU A 40 -5.26 9.87 7.80
CA GLU A 40 -6.05 9.31 6.71
C GLU A 40 -5.45 8.01 6.19
N LEU A 41 -4.11 7.97 6.08
CA LEU A 41 -3.42 6.76 5.67
C LEU A 41 -3.60 5.64 6.69
N MET A 42 -3.55 5.96 7.97
CA MET A 42 -3.76 4.96 9.03
C MET A 42 -5.16 4.34 8.92
N ALA A 43 -6.17 5.16 8.65
CA ALA A 43 -7.52 4.65 8.49
C ALA A 43 -7.65 3.78 7.24
N ALA A 44 -7.03 4.20 6.14
CA ALA A 44 -7.13 3.49 4.87
C ALA A 44 -6.35 2.17 4.88
N ILE A 45 -5.21 2.13 5.55
CA ILE A 45 -4.34 0.95 5.54
C ILE A 45 -4.77 -0.13 6.54
N ALA A 46 -5.65 0.23 7.47
CA ALA A 46 -5.98 -0.65 8.60
C ALA A 46 -6.44 -2.04 8.16
N ASP A 47 -7.16 -2.15 7.06
CA ASP A 47 -7.66 -3.43 6.56
C ASP A 47 -7.13 -3.79 5.18
N ALA A 48 -6.08 -3.10 4.71
CA ALA A 48 -5.48 -3.40 3.42
C ALA A 48 -4.59 -4.64 3.51
N ASP A 49 -4.58 -5.43 2.44
CA ASP A 49 -3.72 -6.61 2.33
C ASP A 49 -2.40 -6.25 1.66
N ALA A 50 -2.42 -5.22 0.81
CA ALA A 50 -1.24 -4.73 0.12
C ALA A 50 -1.33 -3.22 -0.03
N ALA A 51 -0.19 -2.58 -0.14
CA ALA A 51 -0.13 -1.14 -0.37
C ALA A 51 0.92 -0.83 -1.42
N ILE A 52 0.59 0.10 -2.31
CA ILE A 52 1.52 0.59 -3.31
C ILE A 52 1.61 2.10 -3.09
N VAL A 53 2.82 2.59 -2.86
CA VAL A 53 3.03 4.01 -2.59
C VAL A 53 3.90 4.62 -3.67
N ARG A 54 3.51 5.79 -4.13
CA ARG A 54 4.26 6.54 -5.15
C ARG A 54 4.86 7.79 -4.50
N TYR A 55 6.12 8.04 -4.81
CA TYR A 55 6.78 9.26 -4.38
C TYR A 55 5.94 10.49 -4.79
N PRO A 56 5.80 11.52 -3.99
CA PRO A 56 6.52 11.77 -2.72
C PRO A 56 5.79 11.26 -1.47
N ALA A 57 4.71 10.51 -1.62
CA ALA A 57 3.98 9.99 -0.47
C ALA A 57 4.83 8.99 0.29
N LYS A 58 4.55 8.83 1.58
CA LYS A 58 5.33 7.95 2.44
C LYS A 58 4.44 7.13 3.36
N LEU A 59 4.88 5.90 3.60
CA LEU A 59 4.28 5.04 4.63
C LEU A 59 5.24 5.03 5.83
N ARG A 60 4.98 5.92 6.77
CA ARG A 60 5.82 6.06 7.96
C ARG A 60 5.49 4.98 8.98
N ALA A 61 6.33 4.87 10.00
CA ALA A 61 6.18 3.83 11.02
C ALA A 61 4.80 3.84 11.67
N ASN A 62 4.26 5.01 12.01
CA ASN A 62 2.95 5.10 12.64
C ASN A 62 1.84 4.60 11.71
N VAL A 63 1.97 4.85 10.40
CA VAL A 63 1.01 4.35 9.42
C VAL A 63 1.08 2.84 9.32
N LEU A 64 2.29 2.29 9.23
CA LEU A 64 2.47 0.84 9.15
C LEU A 64 1.95 0.13 10.39
N ARG A 65 2.08 0.75 11.56
CA ARG A 65 1.57 0.16 12.81
C ARG A 65 0.05 0.07 12.82
N ALA A 66 -0.63 0.90 12.05
CA ALA A 66 -2.08 0.85 11.96
C ALA A 66 -2.56 -0.30 11.07
N ALA A 67 -1.70 -0.83 10.23
CA ALA A 67 -2.05 -1.93 9.33
C ALA A 67 -2.18 -3.23 10.12
N ARG A 68 -3.30 -3.93 9.94
CA ARG A 68 -3.56 -5.19 10.66
C ARG A 68 -3.34 -6.42 9.81
N HIS A 69 -3.47 -6.26 8.49
CA HIS A 69 -3.44 -7.39 7.56
C HIS A 69 -2.43 -7.21 6.45
N LEU A 70 -1.67 -6.13 6.47
CA LEU A 70 -0.76 -5.81 5.38
C LEU A 70 0.36 -6.84 5.29
N ARG A 71 0.51 -7.43 4.11
CA ARG A 71 1.53 -8.44 3.86
C ARG A 71 2.66 -7.93 2.99
N ILE A 72 2.36 -6.95 2.13
CA ILE A 72 3.32 -6.45 1.17
C ILE A 72 3.12 -4.96 0.96
N ALA A 73 4.21 -4.24 0.88
CA ALA A 73 4.22 -2.82 0.54
C ALA A 73 5.22 -2.62 -0.60
N SER A 74 4.79 -1.92 -1.63
CA SER A 74 5.60 -1.72 -2.83
C SER A 74 5.75 -0.22 -3.10
N THR A 75 6.93 0.16 -3.56
CA THR A 75 7.14 1.52 -4.04
C THR A 75 7.17 1.48 -5.57
N SER A 76 6.56 2.47 -6.21
CA SER A 76 6.74 2.66 -7.64
C SER A 76 7.83 3.69 -7.82
N GLY A 77 8.97 3.25 -8.31
CA GLY A 77 10.13 4.10 -8.51
C GLY A 77 11.36 3.54 -7.82
N ARG A 78 12.41 4.32 -7.85
CA ARG A 78 13.69 3.90 -7.29
C ARG A 78 13.72 4.13 -5.79
N GLY A 79 14.42 3.24 -5.11
CA GLY A 79 14.65 3.38 -3.69
C GLY A 79 13.46 3.00 -2.85
N THR A 80 13.66 3.02 -1.55
CA THR A 80 12.66 2.58 -0.59
C THR A 80 12.36 3.66 0.44
N ASP A 81 12.70 4.91 0.12
CA ASP A 81 12.50 6.02 1.04
C ASP A 81 11.03 6.28 1.38
N SER A 82 10.13 5.77 0.54
CA SER A 82 8.70 5.96 0.75
C SER A 82 8.12 5.03 1.82
N ILE A 83 8.89 4.04 2.27
CA ILE A 83 8.42 3.05 3.25
C ILE A 83 9.42 2.92 4.37
N ASP A 84 8.95 2.93 5.61
CA ASP A 84 9.81 2.69 6.76
C ASP A 84 10.16 1.20 6.80
N ILE A 85 11.35 0.87 6.33
CA ILE A 85 11.81 -0.51 6.19
C ILE A 85 11.92 -1.20 7.55
N GLY A 86 12.44 -0.48 8.54
CA GLY A 86 12.62 -1.05 9.87
C GLY A 86 11.31 -1.50 10.49
N GLU A 87 10.29 -0.64 10.42
CA GLU A 87 8.98 -0.97 10.96
C GLU A 87 8.33 -2.11 10.16
N ALA A 88 8.44 -2.05 8.83
CA ALA A 88 7.87 -3.10 7.98
C ALA A 88 8.50 -4.47 8.31
N THR A 89 9.82 -4.49 8.48
CA THR A 89 10.52 -5.72 8.81
C THR A 89 10.06 -6.29 10.14
N GLU A 90 9.90 -5.43 11.14
CA GLU A 90 9.44 -5.88 12.45
C GLU A 90 8.05 -6.50 12.40
N GLN A 91 7.19 -6.02 11.49
CA GLN A 91 5.84 -6.52 11.36
C GLN A 91 5.71 -7.67 10.38
N GLY A 92 6.80 -8.08 9.76
CA GLY A 92 6.77 -9.14 8.76
C GLY A 92 6.16 -8.73 7.43
N ILE A 93 6.17 -7.44 7.13
CA ILE A 93 5.67 -6.92 5.86
C ILE A 93 6.80 -6.97 4.84
N ALA A 94 6.56 -7.62 3.72
CA ALA A 94 7.53 -7.65 2.63
C ALA A 94 7.55 -6.30 1.92
N VAL A 95 8.74 -5.78 1.67
CA VAL A 95 8.90 -4.51 0.97
C VAL A 95 9.51 -4.79 -0.40
N VAL A 96 8.84 -4.30 -1.44
CA VAL A 96 9.24 -4.52 -2.81
C VAL A 96 9.51 -3.18 -3.47
N ASN A 97 10.63 -3.10 -4.15
CA ASN A 97 10.99 -1.93 -4.93
C ASN A 97 10.79 -2.23 -6.41
N ASN A 98 10.08 -1.35 -7.09
CA ASN A 98 9.82 -1.50 -8.51
C ASN A 98 10.48 -0.33 -9.25
N PRO A 99 11.74 -0.48 -9.64
CA PRO A 99 12.49 0.60 -10.29
C PRO A 99 11.98 0.91 -11.70
#